data_6abaf5e0cbe49316a4f2f247b86c5e61
#
_entry.id   6abaf5e0cbe49316a4f2f247b86c5e61
#
_cell.length_a   1.000
_cell.length_b   1.000
_cell.length_c   1.000
_cell.angle_alpha   90.00
_cell.angle_beta   90.00
_cell.angle_gamma   90.00
#
_symmetry.space_group_name_H-M   'P 1'
#
loop_
_entity.id
_entity.type
_entity.pdbx_description
1 polymer ?
#
loop_
_entity_poly.entity_id
_entity_poly.type
_entity_poly.pdbx_seq_one_letter_code
_entity_poly.pdbx_strand_id
1 'polypeptide(L)'
;MRLLYVKPELRDLSQGSRITFVRQLRHLSQDYVSDYLGLTGECKRRSMTRYEKGDRNPKDERVKKIAELLNVNFNSLKKYDYKNPEDLIYLFFWLEEYIPNYRLDLSQIKNINDSKIKVLINSLLEWKKQKNKRDNHEISYEEYLNWKLNYEIKGEMNNER
;
A
#
# COMPACT_ATOMS: atom_id res chain seq x y z
N MET A 1 -7.56 -26.04 13.03
CA MET A 1 -6.16 -25.54 13.10
C MET A 1 -6.15 -24.14 12.51
N ARG A 2 -6.07 -23.08 13.34
CA ARG A 2 -5.88 -21.72 12.83
C ARG A 2 -4.44 -21.68 12.28
N LEU A 3 -4.29 -21.57 10.97
CA LEU A 3 -3.01 -21.21 10.37
C LEU A 3 -2.60 -19.87 10.99
N LEU A 4 -1.49 -19.89 11.74
CA LEU A 4 -0.91 -18.66 12.26
C LEU A 4 -0.60 -17.77 11.04
N TYR A 5 -1.29 -16.66 10.93
CA TYR A 5 -1.02 -15.65 9.91
C TYR A 5 0.40 -15.13 10.13
N VAL A 6 1.31 -15.53 9.24
CA VAL A 6 2.67 -15.01 9.25
C VAL A 6 2.70 -13.80 8.33
N LYS A 7 2.78 -12.61 8.92
CA LYS A 7 2.92 -11.37 8.18
C LYS A 7 4.24 -11.38 7.39
N PRO A 8 4.23 -11.08 6.08
CA PRO A 8 5.46 -10.88 5.34
C PRO A 8 6.30 -9.74 5.92
N GLU A 9 7.61 -9.81 5.74
CA GLU A 9 8.51 -8.73 6.10
C GLU A 9 8.62 -7.71 4.97
N LEU A 10 8.46 -6.42 5.30
CA LEU A 10 8.71 -5.33 4.38
C LEU A 10 10.20 -4.94 4.47
N ARG A 11 10.97 -5.28 3.44
CA ARG A 11 12.43 -5.07 3.42
C ARG A 11 12.82 -3.59 3.49
N ASP A 12 12.13 -2.74 2.73
CA ASP A 12 12.30 -1.29 2.66
C ASP A 12 11.04 -0.64 2.06
N LEU A 13 11.03 0.69 1.91
CA LEU A 13 9.87 1.43 1.38
C LEU A 13 9.83 1.51 -0.15
N SER A 14 10.74 0.86 -0.87
CA SER A 14 10.78 0.87 -2.33
C SER A 14 9.53 0.25 -2.95
N GLN A 15 9.22 0.62 -4.19
CA GLN A 15 8.13 0.05 -4.95
C GLN A 15 8.24 -1.49 -5.04
N GLY A 16 9.44 -1.99 -5.32
CA GLY A 16 9.69 -3.43 -5.42
C GLY A 16 9.41 -4.18 -4.12
N SER A 17 9.83 -3.63 -2.98
CA SER A 17 9.57 -4.22 -1.66
C SER A 17 8.08 -4.24 -1.32
N ARG A 18 7.33 -3.20 -1.67
CA ARG A 18 5.87 -3.14 -1.48
C ARG A 18 5.14 -4.18 -2.34
N ILE A 19 5.55 -4.33 -3.60
CA ILE A 19 5.02 -5.39 -4.48
C ILE A 19 5.31 -6.77 -3.91
N THR A 20 6.56 -7.03 -3.46
CA THR A 20 6.95 -8.30 -2.83
C THR A 20 6.09 -8.60 -1.60
N PHE A 21 5.95 -7.62 -0.73
CA PHE A 21 5.16 -7.74 0.50
C PHE A 21 3.72 -8.16 0.20
N VAL A 22 3.03 -7.45 -0.70
CA VAL A 22 1.64 -7.75 -1.02
C VAL A 22 1.50 -9.09 -1.75
N ARG A 23 2.43 -9.42 -2.65
CA ARG A 23 2.44 -10.73 -3.32
C ARG A 23 2.55 -11.88 -2.30
N GLN A 24 3.48 -11.78 -1.36
CA GLN A 24 3.66 -12.77 -0.29
C GLN A 24 2.44 -12.83 0.63
N LEU A 25 1.85 -11.67 0.95
CA LEU A 25 0.60 -11.58 1.71
C LEU A 25 -0.56 -12.33 1.04
N ARG A 26 -0.58 -12.37 -0.29
CA ARG A 26 -1.55 -13.13 -1.10
C ARG A 26 -1.12 -14.56 -1.40
N HIS A 27 0.01 -15.01 -0.87
CA HIS A 27 0.59 -16.36 -1.08
C HIS A 27 0.80 -16.70 -2.57
N LEU A 28 1.10 -15.70 -3.41
CA LEU A 28 1.35 -15.87 -4.83
C LEU A 28 2.85 -16.00 -5.14
N SER A 29 3.18 -16.89 -6.09
CA SER A 29 4.56 -17.02 -6.59
C SER A 29 4.91 -15.91 -7.59
N GLN A 30 6.21 -15.65 -7.77
CA GLN A 30 6.67 -14.74 -8.84
C GLN A 30 6.28 -15.25 -10.23
N ASP A 31 6.30 -16.56 -10.42
CA ASP A 31 5.94 -17.18 -11.70
C ASP A 31 4.46 -16.94 -12.02
N TYR A 32 3.57 -17.09 -11.04
CA TYR A 32 2.13 -16.83 -11.21
C TYR A 32 1.86 -15.38 -11.61
N VAL A 33 2.49 -14.42 -10.95
CA VAL A 33 2.34 -12.99 -11.30
C VAL A 33 2.92 -12.71 -12.68
N SER A 34 4.06 -13.34 -13.03
CA SER A 34 4.67 -13.19 -14.35
C SER A 34 3.78 -13.72 -15.46
N ASP A 35 3.08 -14.84 -15.23
CA ASP A 35 2.12 -15.41 -16.17
C ASP A 35 0.93 -14.49 -16.39
N TYR A 36 0.37 -13.97 -15.32
CA TYR A 36 -0.73 -13.02 -15.39
C TYR A 36 -0.37 -11.75 -16.17
N LEU A 37 0.88 -11.29 -16.03
CA LEU A 37 1.39 -10.14 -16.78
C LEU A 37 1.68 -10.44 -18.27
N GLY A 38 1.52 -11.69 -18.70
CA GLY A 38 1.84 -12.12 -20.06
C GLY A 38 3.33 -12.08 -20.37
N LEU A 39 4.19 -12.20 -19.34
CA LEU A 39 5.64 -12.28 -19.54
C LEU A 39 5.99 -13.69 -20.02
N THR A 40 6.68 -13.80 -21.17
CA THR A 40 6.99 -15.06 -21.82
C THR A 40 8.49 -15.33 -21.88
N GLY A 41 8.88 -16.60 -22.11
CA GLY A 41 10.26 -17.02 -22.31
C GLY A 41 11.08 -17.16 -21.04
N GLU A 42 12.37 -17.45 -21.19
CA GLU A 42 13.32 -17.65 -20.07
C GLU A 42 13.47 -16.41 -19.15
N CYS A 43 13.14 -15.23 -19.67
CA CYS A 43 13.21 -13.98 -18.91
C CYS A 43 11.99 -13.67 -18.03
N LYS A 44 10.96 -14.51 -18.05
CA LYS A 44 9.69 -14.34 -17.36
C LYS A 44 9.87 -14.06 -15.86
N ARG A 45 10.40 -15.03 -15.14
CA ARG A 45 10.68 -14.93 -13.68
C ARG A 45 11.74 -13.85 -13.39
N ARG A 46 12.75 -13.71 -14.25
CA ARG A 46 13.79 -12.69 -14.12
C ARG A 46 13.23 -11.27 -14.15
N SER A 47 12.20 -11.00 -14.94
CA SER A 47 11.56 -9.68 -15.00
C SER A 47 10.86 -9.35 -13.68
N MET A 48 10.12 -10.30 -13.11
CA MET A 48 9.47 -10.09 -11.80
C MET A 48 10.48 -9.93 -10.66
N THR A 49 11.53 -10.75 -10.67
CA THR A 49 12.65 -10.64 -9.71
C THR A 49 13.29 -9.25 -9.78
N ARG A 50 13.51 -8.70 -10.98
CA ARG A 50 14.08 -7.35 -11.15
C ARG A 50 13.15 -6.24 -10.64
N TYR A 51 11.84 -6.39 -10.82
CA TYR A 51 10.88 -5.45 -10.24
C TYR A 51 10.92 -5.48 -8.71
N GLU A 52 10.93 -6.67 -8.11
CA GLU A 52 10.94 -6.84 -6.66
C GLU A 52 12.26 -6.41 -6.01
N LYS A 53 13.38 -6.59 -6.70
CA LYS A 53 14.70 -6.12 -6.22
C LYS A 53 14.91 -4.62 -6.42
N GLY A 54 14.10 -3.97 -7.26
CA GLY A 54 14.27 -2.56 -7.60
C GLY A 54 15.28 -2.30 -8.72
N ASP A 55 15.83 -3.35 -9.36
CA ASP A 55 16.76 -3.22 -10.50
C ASP A 55 16.05 -2.60 -11.72
N ARG A 56 14.74 -2.71 -11.76
CA ARG A 56 13.89 -2.14 -12.80
C ARG A 56 12.52 -1.77 -12.22
N ASN A 57 12.03 -0.58 -12.53
CA ASN A 57 10.68 -0.19 -12.16
C ASN A 57 9.67 -0.64 -13.23
N PRO A 58 8.56 -1.31 -12.84
CA PRO A 58 7.47 -1.58 -13.76
C PRO A 58 6.80 -0.26 -14.19
N LYS A 59 6.35 -0.18 -15.45
CA LYS A 59 5.51 0.94 -15.90
C LYS A 59 4.15 0.89 -15.22
N ASP A 60 3.48 2.04 -15.11
CA ASP A 60 2.19 2.16 -14.40
C ASP A 60 1.12 1.18 -14.88
N GLU A 61 1.05 0.91 -16.19
CA GLU A 61 0.12 -0.10 -16.73
C GLU A 61 0.36 -1.50 -16.15
N ARG A 62 1.63 -1.87 -15.93
CA ARG A 62 1.97 -3.14 -15.28
C ARG A 62 1.68 -3.12 -13.80
N VAL A 63 1.93 -1.99 -13.13
CA VAL A 63 1.58 -1.82 -11.71
C VAL A 63 0.07 -1.93 -11.52
N LYS A 64 -0.75 -1.37 -12.43
CA LYS A 64 -2.20 -1.52 -12.41
C LYS A 64 -2.63 -2.98 -12.51
N LYS A 65 -2.05 -3.74 -13.45
CA LYS A 65 -2.34 -5.19 -13.57
C LYS A 65 -1.90 -5.98 -12.33
N ILE A 66 -0.74 -5.63 -11.74
CA ILE A 66 -0.28 -6.26 -10.50
C ILE A 66 -1.25 -5.93 -9.36
N ALA A 67 -1.67 -4.69 -9.22
CA ALA A 67 -2.62 -4.26 -8.19
C ALA A 67 -3.98 -4.96 -8.33
N GLU A 68 -4.47 -5.10 -9.57
CA GLU A 68 -5.69 -5.85 -9.89
C GLU A 68 -5.57 -7.32 -9.45
N LEU A 69 -4.50 -8.00 -9.86
CA LEU A 69 -4.25 -9.39 -9.47
C LEU A 69 -4.16 -9.56 -7.95
N LEU A 70 -3.50 -8.63 -7.27
CA LEU A 70 -3.30 -8.67 -5.82
C LEU A 70 -4.50 -8.15 -5.04
N ASN A 71 -5.54 -7.68 -5.72
CA ASN A 71 -6.74 -7.08 -5.12
C ASN A 71 -6.40 -5.95 -4.13
N VAL A 72 -5.65 -4.97 -4.63
CA VAL A 72 -5.27 -3.76 -3.88
C VAL A 72 -5.42 -2.52 -4.77
N ASN A 73 -5.53 -1.34 -4.14
CA ASN A 73 -5.55 -0.08 -4.86
C ASN A 73 -4.18 0.16 -5.54
N PHE A 74 -4.20 0.64 -6.78
CA PHE A 74 -3.00 1.02 -7.54
C PHE A 74 -2.08 1.97 -6.74
N ASN A 75 -2.67 2.91 -5.99
CA ASN A 75 -1.92 3.86 -5.18
C ASN A 75 -1.08 3.22 -4.07
N SER A 76 -1.41 2.00 -3.63
CA SER A 76 -0.57 1.28 -2.67
C SER A 76 0.77 0.82 -3.27
N LEU A 77 0.82 0.58 -4.59
CA LEU A 77 1.98 -0.02 -5.26
C LEU A 77 2.69 0.91 -6.25
N LYS A 78 2.07 2.02 -6.68
CA LYS A 78 2.68 2.94 -7.65
C LYS A 78 3.98 3.57 -7.11
N LYS A 79 4.81 4.09 -7.99
CA LYS A 79 5.93 4.95 -7.59
C LYS A 79 5.38 6.27 -7.08
N TYR A 80 5.81 6.70 -5.88
CA TYR A 80 5.40 7.98 -5.29
C TYR A 80 6.27 9.11 -5.79
N ASP A 81 5.66 10.25 -6.09
CA ASP A 81 6.34 11.51 -6.42
C ASP A 81 6.10 12.60 -5.37
N TYR A 82 5.26 12.29 -4.37
CA TYR A 82 4.95 13.14 -3.22
C TYR A 82 4.30 14.50 -3.56
N LYS A 83 3.76 14.64 -4.76
CA LYS A 83 3.05 15.86 -5.18
C LYS A 83 1.60 15.88 -4.71
N ASN A 84 1.04 14.72 -4.44
CA ASN A 84 -0.36 14.53 -4.06
C ASN A 84 -0.48 14.04 -2.61
N PRO A 85 -1.55 14.45 -1.89
CA PRO A 85 -1.85 13.94 -0.55
C PRO A 85 -1.96 12.41 -0.47
N GLU A 86 -2.39 11.77 -1.56
CA GLU A 86 -2.49 10.32 -1.66
C GLU A 86 -1.14 9.62 -1.46
N ASP A 87 -0.08 10.15 -2.06
CA ASP A 87 1.26 9.58 -1.91
C ASP A 87 1.74 9.65 -0.47
N LEU A 88 1.39 10.73 0.23
CA LEU A 88 1.75 10.93 1.63
C LEU A 88 0.99 9.98 2.55
N ILE A 89 -0.32 9.82 2.37
CA ILE A 89 -1.08 8.89 3.23
C ILE A 89 -0.64 7.44 3.04
N TYR A 90 -0.38 7.02 1.79
CA TYR A 90 0.15 5.68 1.53
C TYR A 90 1.57 5.51 2.07
N LEU A 91 2.42 6.54 2.03
CA LEU A 91 3.72 6.50 2.68
C LEU A 91 3.58 6.24 4.19
N PHE A 92 2.66 6.94 4.88
CA PHE A 92 2.42 6.70 6.30
C PHE A 92 1.92 5.28 6.59
N PHE A 93 1.05 4.73 5.74
CA PHE A 93 0.60 3.34 5.88
C PHE A 93 1.77 2.36 5.77
N TRP A 94 2.69 2.58 4.83
CA TRP A 94 3.87 1.75 4.65
C TRP A 94 4.91 1.94 5.75
N LEU A 95 5.06 3.14 6.29
CA LEU A 95 5.93 3.40 7.44
C LEU A 95 5.47 2.61 8.67
N GLU A 96 4.17 2.50 8.90
CA GLU A 96 3.64 1.68 9.98
C GLU A 96 3.97 0.19 9.82
N GLU A 97 4.04 -0.31 8.57
CA GLU A 97 4.45 -1.70 8.31
C GLU A 97 5.96 -1.91 8.40
N TYR A 98 6.74 -0.91 8.04
CA TYR A 98 8.20 -0.98 7.95
C TYR A 98 8.89 -0.81 9.30
N ILE A 99 8.41 0.11 10.14
CA ILE A 99 9.02 0.41 11.43
C ILE A 99 8.30 -0.37 12.54
N PRO A 100 8.96 -1.37 13.17
CA PRO A 100 8.35 -2.10 14.28
C PRO A 100 7.94 -1.13 15.41
N ASN A 101 6.72 -1.30 15.91
CA ASN A 101 6.15 -0.47 16.99
C ASN A 101 6.03 1.04 16.64
N TYR A 102 6.08 1.41 15.37
CA TYR A 102 5.81 2.77 14.96
C TYR A 102 4.39 3.19 15.37
N ARG A 103 4.30 4.27 16.14
CA ARG A 103 3.03 4.86 16.55
C ARG A 103 3.02 6.32 16.13
N LEU A 104 2.27 6.61 15.07
CA LEU A 104 1.95 7.99 14.73
C LEU A 104 0.90 8.50 15.74
N ASP A 105 1.27 9.48 16.55
CA ASP A 105 0.31 10.13 17.45
C ASP A 105 -0.52 11.14 16.66
N LEU A 106 -1.76 10.76 16.38
CA LEU A 106 -2.74 11.61 15.70
C LEU A 106 -3.61 12.42 16.66
N SER A 107 -3.34 12.37 17.97
CA SER A 107 -4.18 13.02 18.99
C SER A 107 -4.15 14.55 18.91
N GLN A 108 -3.06 15.12 18.43
CA GLN A 108 -2.83 16.56 18.34
C GLN A 108 -3.28 17.18 17.00
N ILE A 109 -3.78 16.38 16.06
CA ILE A 109 -4.28 16.89 14.79
C ILE A 109 -5.61 17.63 15.05
N LYS A 110 -5.56 18.95 14.89
CA LYS A 110 -6.70 19.86 15.02
C LYS A 110 -7.11 20.40 13.64
N ASN A 111 -8.29 21.01 13.58
CA ASN A 111 -8.84 21.60 12.36
C ASN A 111 -7.88 22.64 11.75
N ILE A 112 -7.41 22.33 10.54
CA ILE A 112 -6.60 23.26 9.73
C ILE A 112 -7.47 23.67 8.54
N ASN A 113 -7.49 24.97 8.22
CA ASN A 113 -8.38 25.53 7.18
C ASN A 113 -7.82 25.46 5.75
N ASP A 114 -6.64 24.89 5.53
CA ASP A 114 -6.09 24.71 4.20
C ASP A 114 -6.76 23.52 3.48
N SER A 115 -7.28 23.76 2.27
CA SER A 115 -8.05 22.74 1.54
C SER A 115 -7.24 21.50 1.19
N LYS A 116 -5.96 21.64 0.83
CA LYS A 116 -5.07 20.51 0.50
C LYS A 116 -4.70 19.71 1.74
N ILE A 117 -4.41 20.42 2.83
CA ILE A 117 -4.09 19.81 4.13
C ILE A 117 -5.34 19.18 4.72
N LYS A 118 -6.53 19.75 4.50
CA LYS A 118 -7.80 19.19 4.99
C LYS A 118 -8.05 17.78 4.46
N VAL A 119 -7.75 17.51 3.20
CA VAL A 119 -7.88 16.17 2.61
C VAL A 119 -6.97 15.17 3.34
N LEU A 120 -5.70 15.54 3.56
CA LEU A 120 -4.76 14.70 4.31
C LEU A 120 -5.22 14.48 5.76
N ILE A 121 -5.67 15.52 6.44
CA ILE A 121 -6.18 15.42 7.83
C ILE A 121 -7.39 14.49 7.90
N ASN A 122 -8.34 14.60 6.99
CA ASN A 122 -9.49 13.69 6.94
C ASN A 122 -9.04 12.24 6.78
N SER A 123 -8.07 11.98 5.91
CA SER A 123 -7.48 10.65 5.74
C SER A 123 -6.80 10.14 7.02
N LEU A 124 -6.05 10.99 7.71
CA LEU A 124 -5.42 10.66 8.99
C LEU A 124 -6.46 10.39 10.10
N LEU A 125 -7.57 11.12 10.12
CA LEU A 125 -8.67 10.88 11.07
C LEU A 125 -9.41 9.56 10.78
N GLU A 126 -9.63 9.22 9.51
CA GLU A 126 -10.16 7.91 9.13
C GLU A 126 -9.20 6.78 9.55
N TRP A 127 -7.91 6.96 9.32
CA TRP A 127 -6.89 6.02 9.76
C TRP A 127 -6.91 5.83 11.27
N LYS A 128 -6.98 6.92 12.05
CA LYS A 128 -7.11 6.86 13.51
C LYS A 128 -8.31 6.01 13.94
N LYS A 129 -9.47 6.18 13.28
CA LYS A 129 -10.67 5.36 13.58
C LYS A 129 -10.41 3.87 13.34
N GLN A 130 -9.77 3.52 12.23
CA GLN A 130 -9.46 2.11 11.92
C GLN A 130 -8.40 1.52 12.87
N LYS A 131 -7.40 2.32 13.28
CA LYS A 131 -6.45 1.90 14.31
C LYS A 131 -7.14 1.58 15.62
N ASN A 132 -8.04 2.45 16.07
CA ASN A 132 -8.80 2.24 17.30
C ASN A 132 -9.62 0.95 17.23
N LYS A 133 -10.30 0.68 16.11
CA LYS A 133 -11.04 -0.58 15.92
C LYS A 133 -10.14 -1.80 16.01
N ARG A 134 -8.94 -1.76 15.41
CA ARG A 134 -7.96 -2.84 15.51
C ARG A 134 -7.49 -3.01 16.97
N ASP A 135 -7.15 -1.91 17.63
CA ASP A 135 -6.62 -1.93 19.01
C ASP A 135 -7.68 -2.43 20.00
N ASN A 136 -8.97 -2.14 19.75
CA ASN A 136 -10.11 -2.65 20.51
C ASN A 136 -10.55 -4.07 20.09
N HIS A 137 -9.82 -4.72 19.16
CA HIS A 137 -10.16 -6.05 18.62
C HIS A 137 -11.53 -6.14 17.92
N GLU A 138 -12.06 -5.00 17.43
CA GLU A 138 -13.30 -4.95 16.63
C GLU A 138 -13.08 -5.44 15.21
N ILE A 139 -11.85 -5.28 14.70
CA ILE A 139 -11.39 -5.81 13.41
C ILE A 139 -10.07 -6.55 13.59
N SER A 140 -9.84 -7.55 12.74
CA SER A 140 -8.57 -8.27 12.70
C SER A 140 -7.46 -7.41 12.08
N TYR A 141 -6.20 -7.81 12.32
CA TYR A 141 -5.07 -7.16 11.66
C TYR A 141 -5.13 -7.29 10.13
N GLU A 142 -5.61 -8.42 9.62
CA GLU A 142 -5.78 -8.66 8.19
C GLU A 142 -6.82 -7.71 7.58
N GLU A 143 -7.97 -7.53 8.23
CA GLU A 143 -9.00 -6.58 7.81
C GLU A 143 -8.47 -5.14 7.83
N TYR A 144 -7.73 -4.76 8.87
CA TYR A 144 -7.08 -3.46 8.97
C TYR A 144 -6.06 -3.23 7.85
N LEU A 145 -5.22 -4.21 7.57
CA LEU A 145 -4.24 -4.12 6.49
C LEU A 145 -4.90 -4.06 5.11
N ASN A 146 -5.93 -4.86 4.87
CA ASN A 146 -6.72 -4.79 3.63
C ASN A 146 -7.39 -3.42 3.46
N TRP A 147 -7.88 -2.81 4.54
CA TRP A 147 -8.41 -1.45 4.48
C TRP A 147 -7.33 -0.44 4.02
N LYS A 148 -6.13 -0.48 4.58
CA LYS A 148 -5.02 0.40 4.15
C LYS A 148 -4.64 0.19 2.67
N LEU A 149 -4.54 -1.06 2.24
CA LEU A 149 -4.14 -1.40 0.87
C LEU A 149 -5.17 -0.98 -0.18
N ASN A 150 -6.43 -0.83 0.21
CA ASN A 150 -7.54 -0.43 -0.66
C ASN A 150 -8.08 0.97 -0.35
N TYR A 151 -7.37 1.77 0.43
CA TYR A 151 -7.83 3.08 0.84
C TYR A 151 -8.01 4.01 -0.37
N GLU A 152 -9.16 4.68 -0.42
CA GLU A 152 -9.44 5.73 -1.40
C GLU A 152 -9.62 7.05 -0.68
N ILE A 153 -8.91 8.08 -1.13
CA ILE A 153 -9.03 9.43 -0.57
C ILE A 153 -10.43 9.98 -0.89
N LYS A 154 -11.14 10.39 0.16
CA LYS A 154 -12.42 11.07 0.07
C LYS A 154 -12.17 12.56 0.16
N GLY A 155 -12.33 13.28 -0.94
CA GLY A 155 -12.25 14.74 -0.99
C GLY A 155 -12.44 15.24 -2.42
N GLU A 156 -13.15 16.34 -2.56
CA GLU A 156 -13.24 17.06 -3.81
C GLU A 156 -11.86 17.59 -4.18
N MET A 157 -11.19 16.94 -5.13
CA MET A 157 -10.17 17.61 -5.90
C MET A 157 -10.94 18.59 -6.82
N ASN A 158 -11.15 19.81 -6.36
CA ASN A 158 -11.53 20.86 -7.27
C ASN A 158 -10.43 20.97 -8.32
N ASN A 159 -10.72 20.41 -9.50
CA ASN A 159 -9.96 20.68 -10.69
C ASN A 159 -10.17 22.17 -11.04
N GLU A 160 -9.44 23.05 -10.39
CA GLU A 160 -9.23 24.37 -10.93
C GLU A 160 -8.25 24.23 -12.11
N ARG A 161 -8.84 24.42 -13.30
CA ARG A 161 -8.15 24.50 -14.58
C ARG A 161 -7.27 25.77 -14.66
#